data_8790f491825e141f8ed1042ed4ad85ff
#
_entry.id   8790f491825e141f8ed1042ed4ad85ff
#
_cell.length_a   1.000
_cell.length_b   1.000
_cell.length_c   1.000
_cell.angle_alpha   90.00
_cell.angle_beta   90.00
_cell.angle_gamma   90.00
#
_symmetry.space_group_name_H-M   'P 1'
#
loop_
_entity.id
_entity.type
_entity.pdbx_description
1 polymer ?
#
loop_
_entity_poly.entity_id
_entity_poly.type
_entity_poly.pdbx_seq_one_letter_code
_entity_poly.pdbx_strand_id
1 'polypeptide(L)'
;GDRKRTLITENKPRRARLGMLFWIAVMLLTVALDQYTKHLARTLLAPVGDVPLWDGILHLTYVENTGAAFGMMKNQRWIFLLFSTVAIIVLSVYAVVERKKLGEMGGISLALIIGGGIGNMIDRIGAGYVTDFVNFKLIGFAVFNYADAAVCVGAVLLMVYVLFFADRSPNSGDGKTSGKEKKSDGAVNAGTDGKKND
;
A
#
# COMPACT_ATOMS: atom_id res chain seq x y z
N GLY A 1 -0.92 -33.05 24.20
CA GLY A 1 -0.24 -32.25 23.16
C GLY A 1 -1.16 -31.84 22.01
N ASP A 2 -2.19 -32.60 21.73
CA ASP A 2 -3.02 -32.47 20.52
C ASP A 2 -4.01 -31.30 20.55
N ARG A 3 -4.64 -31.01 21.69
CA ARG A 3 -5.60 -29.89 21.82
C ARG A 3 -4.96 -28.51 21.60
N LYS A 4 -3.69 -28.31 21.97
CA LYS A 4 -3.00 -27.04 21.74
C LYS A 4 -2.66 -26.82 20.26
N ARG A 5 -2.34 -27.90 19.51
CA ARG A 5 -2.09 -27.80 18.05
C ARG A 5 -3.36 -27.44 17.28
N THR A 6 -4.52 -28.02 17.67
CA THR A 6 -5.81 -27.75 17.01
C THR A 6 -6.26 -26.29 17.20
N LEU A 7 -6.08 -25.72 18.41
CA LEU A 7 -6.44 -24.31 18.70
C LEU A 7 -5.57 -23.29 17.98
N ILE A 8 -4.29 -23.63 17.69
CA ILE A 8 -3.36 -22.74 16.97
C ILE A 8 -3.69 -22.71 15.47
N THR A 9 -4.13 -23.83 14.90
CA THR A 9 -4.48 -23.92 13.47
C THR A 9 -5.83 -23.28 13.15
N GLU A 10 -6.79 -23.32 14.07
CA GLU A 10 -8.13 -22.77 13.87
C GLU A 10 -8.18 -21.22 13.90
N ASN A 11 -7.24 -20.58 14.59
CA ASN A 11 -7.21 -19.11 14.76
C ASN A 11 -6.53 -18.35 13.58
N LYS A 12 -5.73 -19.05 12.75
CA LYS A 12 -4.98 -18.43 11.65
C LYS A 12 -5.86 -17.87 10.51
N PRO A 13 -6.88 -18.60 10.00
CA PRO A 13 -7.76 -18.08 8.97
C PRO A 13 -8.68 -16.95 9.46
N ARG A 14 -9.07 -16.97 10.74
CA ARG A 14 -9.92 -15.93 11.34
C ARG A 14 -9.19 -14.59 11.46
N ARG A 15 -7.92 -14.59 11.87
CA ARG A 15 -7.08 -13.37 11.95
C ARG A 15 -6.86 -12.75 10.56
N ALA A 16 -6.59 -13.56 9.55
CA ALA A 16 -6.40 -13.06 8.17
C ALA A 16 -7.68 -12.44 7.58
N ARG A 17 -8.86 -12.97 7.94
CA ARG A 17 -10.16 -12.40 7.53
C ARG A 17 -10.43 -11.07 8.24
N LEU A 18 -10.15 -10.98 9.54
CA LEU A 18 -10.34 -9.75 10.33
C LEU A 18 -9.42 -8.63 9.83
N GLY A 19 -8.15 -8.94 9.52
CA GLY A 19 -7.22 -7.97 8.92
C GLY A 19 -7.73 -7.42 7.59
N MET A 20 -8.21 -8.29 6.70
CA MET A 20 -8.76 -7.86 5.41
C MET A 20 -10.02 -6.99 5.58
N LEU A 21 -10.92 -7.32 6.50
CA LEU A 21 -12.09 -6.48 6.81
C LEU A 21 -11.67 -5.12 7.35
N PHE A 22 -10.63 -5.05 8.16
CA PHE A 22 -10.08 -3.80 8.66
C PHE A 22 -9.52 -2.93 7.51
N TRP A 23 -8.77 -3.51 6.56
CA TRP A 23 -8.26 -2.77 5.40
C TRP A 23 -9.39 -2.24 4.51
N ILE A 24 -10.44 -3.05 4.30
CA ILE A 24 -11.65 -2.60 3.59
C ILE A 24 -12.32 -1.45 4.34
N ALA A 25 -12.42 -1.50 5.66
CA ALA A 25 -12.98 -0.42 6.46
C ALA A 25 -12.15 0.87 6.34
N VAL A 26 -10.81 0.78 6.38
CA VAL A 26 -9.91 1.92 6.15
C VAL A 26 -10.10 2.50 4.75
N MET A 27 -10.16 1.65 3.72
CA MET A 27 -10.40 2.09 2.34
C MET A 27 -11.74 2.82 2.21
N LEU A 28 -12.83 2.26 2.74
CA LEU A 28 -14.15 2.87 2.68
C LEU A 28 -14.20 4.18 3.46
N LEU A 29 -13.56 4.24 4.63
CA LEU A 29 -13.44 5.48 5.41
C LEU A 29 -12.65 6.55 4.65
N THR A 30 -11.57 6.17 3.97
CA THR A 30 -10.78 7.08 3.12
C THR A 30 -11.65 7.68 2.01
N VAL A 31 -12.42 6.86 1.30
CA VAL A 31 -13.35 7.34 0.26
C VAL A 31 -14.42 8.25 0.87
N ALA A 32 -15.00 7.88 2.01
CA ALA A 32 -16.05 8.67 2.66
C ALA A 32 -15.53 10.04 3.11
N LEU A 33 -14.35 10.10 3.73
CA LEU A 33 -13.72 11.35 4.14
C LEU A 33 -13.33 12.23 2.94
N ASP A 34 -12.82 11.63 1.88
CA ASP A 34 -12.51 12.34 0.64
C ASP A 34 -13.77 13.00 0.06
N GLN A 35 -14.83 12.24 -0.16
CA GLN A 35 -16.06 12.76 -0.74
C GLN A 35 -16.75 13.78 0.19
N TYR A 36 -16.68 13.59 1.51
CA TYR A 36 -17.21 14.54 2.49
C TYR A 36 -16.44 15.88 2.45
N THR A 37 -15.10 15.84 2.46
CA THR A 37 -14.29 17.08 2.41
C THR A 37 -14.46 17.81 1.08
N LYS A 38 -14.54 17.08 -0.04
CA LYS A 38 -14.86 17.65 -1.36
C LYS A 38 -16.27 18.25 -1.43
N HIS A 39 -17.25 17.62 -0.79
CA HIS A 39 -18.60 18.19 -0.67
C HIS A 39 -18.56 19.52 0.09
N LEU A 40 -17.85 19.59 1.22
CA LEU A 40 -17.68 20.85 1.95
C LEU A 40 -16.98 21.91 1.09
N ALA A 41 -15.94 21.54 0.35
CA ALA A 41 -15.24 22.46 -0.55
C ALA A 41 -16.17 23.01 -1.64
N ARG A 42 -17.00 22.16 -2.26
CA ARG A 42 -17.98 22.60 -3.28
C ARG A 42 -19.06 23.50 -2.71
N THR A 43 -19.53 23.25 -1.49
CA THR A 43 -20.66 23.97 -0.90
C THR A 43 -20.25 25.24 -0.17
N LEU A 44 -19.13 25.22 0.56
CA LEU A 44 -18.73 26.31 1.44
C LEU A 44 -17.56 27.12 0.86
N LEU A 45 -16.63 26.48 0.17
CA LEU A 45 -15.43 27.15 -0.32
C LEU A 45 -15.59 27.68 -1.75
N ALA A 46 -16.29 26.97 -2.63
CA ALA A 46 -16.49 27.42 -4.02
C ALA A 46 -17.11 28.82 -4.14
N PRO A 47 -18.12 29.24 -3.33
CA PRO A 47 -18.67 30.59 -3.40
C PRO A 47 -17.68 31.69 -2.97
N VAL A 48 -16.71 31.37 -2.10
CA VAL A 48 -15.70 32.31 -1.56
C VAL A 48 -14.42 32.31 -2.40
N GLY A 49 -14.06 31.16 -2.94
CA GLY A 49 -12.92 30.94 -3.79
C GLY A 49 -11.60 30.67 -3.03
N ASP A 50 -11.24 31.51 -2.07
CA ASP A 50 -9.96 31.41 -1.33
C ASP A 50 -10.15 31.90 0.11
N VAL A 51 -9.71 31.08 1.08
CA VAL A 51 -9.75 31.39 2.51
C VAL A 51 -8.37 31.13 3.11
N PRO A 52 -7.65 32.15 3.63
CA PRO A 52 -6.40 31.95 4.30
C PRO A 52 -6.61 31.26 5.65
N LEU A 53 -5.96 30.11 5.89
CA LEU A 53 -5.85 29.51 7.22
C LEU A 53 -4.60 30.05 7.94
N TRP A 54 -3.54 30.29 7.18
CA TRP A 54 -2.33 30.95 7.60
C TRP A 54 -1.83 31.80 6.41
N ASP A 55 -2.01 33.10 6.53
CA ASP A 55 -1.76 34.02 5.40
C ASP A 55 -0.39 33.86 4.78
N GLY A 56 -0.34 33.82 3.46
CA GLY A 56 0.87 33.59 2.68
C GLY A 56 1.46 32.16 2.74
N ILE A 57 0.95 31.26 3.60
CA ILE A 57 1.51 29.92 3.79
C ILE A 57 0.52 28.83 3.37
N LEU A 58 -0.63 28.76 4.04
CA LEU A 58 -1.63 27.72 3.84
C LEU A 58 -3.00 28.35 3.63
N HIS A 59 -3.61 28.07 2.49
CA HIS A 59 -4.94 28.53 2.14
C HIS A 59 -5.85 27.34 1.82
N LEU A 60 -7.16 27.53 1.96
CA LEU A 60 -8.16 26.72 1.29
C LEU A 60 -8.57 27.47 0.02
N THR A 61 -8.25 26.90 -1.14
CA THR A 61 -8.52 27.51 -2.45
C THR A 61 -9.31 26.52 -3.30
N TYR A 62 -10.51 26.89 -3.71
CA TYR A 62 -11.32 26.00 -4.56
C TYR A 62 -10.77 25.93 -5.99
N VAL A 63 -10.49 24.71 -6.45
CA VAL A 63 -10.01 24.46 -7.82
C VAL A 63 -10.71 23.25 -8.42
N GLU A 64 -11.21 23.41 -9.65
CA GLU A 64 -11.69 22.33 -10.51
C GLU A 64 -10.56 21.81 -11.39
N ASN A 65 -9.94 20.71 -11.00
CA ASN A 65 -8.78 20.15 -11.68
C ASN A 65 -9.20 19.16 -12.77
N THR A 66 -9.14 19.58 -14.03
CA THR A 66 -9.45 18.74 -15.20
C THR A 66 -8.23 17.93 -15.71
N GLY A 67 -7.07 18.06 -15.07
CA GLY A 67 -5.82 17.41 -15.47
C GLY A 67 -5.14 16.63 -14.36
N ALA A 68 -3.81 16.61 -14.41
CA ALA A 68 -2.92 16.19 -13.34
C ALA A 68 -2.42 17.39 -12.53
N ALA A 69 -1.46 17.13 -11.62
CA ALA A 69 -0.75 18.18 -10.90
C ALA A 69 -0.22 19.27 -11.87
N PHE A 70 -0.28 20.52 -11.46
CA PHE A 70 0.11 21.70 -12.25
C PHE A 70 -0.66 21.88 -13.58
N GLY A 71 -1.86 21.28 -13.71
CA GLY A 71 -2.70 21.43 -14.91
C GLY A 71 -2.16 20.72 -16.16
N MET A 72 -1.24 19.77 -15.99
CA MET A 72 -0.78 18.96 -17.12
C MET A 72 -1.91 18.08 -17.65
N MET A 73 -1.91 17.80 -18.98
CA MET A 73 -2.88 16.94 -19.65
C MET A 73 -4.35 17.37 -19.41
N LYS A 74 -4.62 18.69 -19.45
CA LYS A 74 -6.00 19.21 -19.34
C LYS A 74 -6.94 18.51 -20.31
N ASN A 75 -8.19 18.26 -19.85
CA ASN A 75 -9.26 17.60 -20.61
C ASN A 75 -8.97 16.15 -21.04
N GLN A 76 -7.92 15.52 -20.50
CA GLN A 76 -7.59 14.12 -20.78
C GLN A 76 -8.13 13.18 -19.71
N ARG A 77 -9.37 13.43 -19.21
CA ARG A 77 -9.97 12.65 -18.11
C ARG A 77 -9.96 11.14 -18.34
N TRP A 78 -10.12 10.70 -19.60
CA TRP A 78 -10.14 9.29 -19.96
C TRP A 78 -8.81 8.58 -19.70
N ILE A 79 -7.70 9.28 -19.90
CA ILE A 79 -6.36 8.77 -19.61
C ILE A 79 -6.24 8.53 -18.09
N PHE A 80 -6.66 9.50 -17.26
CA PHE A 80 -6.63 9.36 -15.81
C PHE A 80 -7.57 8.27 -15.31
N LEU A 81 -8.77 8.14 -15.89
CA LEU A 81 -9.69 7.06 -15.56
C LEU A 81 -9.08 5.70 -15.89
N LEU A 82 -8.47 5.54 -17.07
CA LEU A 82 -7.83 4.29 -17.50
C LEU A 82 -6.70 3.90 -16.52
N PHE A 83 -5.74 4.81 -16.31
CA PHE A 83 -4.60 4.53 -15.43
C PHE A 83 -5.02 4.28 -13.98
N SER A 84 -5.93 5.07 -13.43
CA SER A 84 -6.45 4.87 -12.08
C SER A 84 -7.17 3.53 -11.97
N THR A 85 -8.01 3.17 -12.95
CA THR A 85 -8.72 1.87 -12.96
C THR A 85 -7.75 0.71 -12.97
N VAL A 86 -6.75 0.74 -13.88
CA VAL A 86 -5.73 -0.32 -13.95
C VAL A 86 -4.96 -0.41 -12.64
N ALA A 87 -4.51 0.71 -12.09
CA ALA A 87 -3.77 0.74 -10.82
C ALA A 87 -4.62 0.18 -9.66
N ILE A 88 -5.87 0.60 -9.54
CA ILE A 88 -6.79 0.12 -8.49
C ILE A 88 -7.00 -1.39 -8.62
N ILE A 89 -7.22 -1.92 -9.83
CA ILE A 89 -7.40 -3.37 -10.05
C ILE A 89 -6.12 -4.12 -9.65
N VAL A 90 -4.96 -3.70 -10.15
CA VAL A 90 -3.67 -4.35 -9.88
C VAL A 90 -3.37 -4.36 -8.38
N LEU A 91 -3.52 -3.22 -7.69
CA LEU A 91 -3.27 -3.12 -6.26
C LEU A 91 -4.29 -3.92 -5.44
N SER A 92 -5.56 -3.96 -5.86
CA SER A 92 -6.60 -4.76 -5.20
C SER A 92 -6.33 -6.26 -5.34
N VAL A 93 -5.97 -6.73 -6.54
CA VAL A 93 -5.56 -8.13 -6.77
C VAL A 93 -4.34 -8.47 -5.92
N TYR A 94 -3.32 -7.61 -5.91
CA TYR A 94 -2.13 -7.79 -5.10
C TYR A 94 -2.47 -7.87 -3.60
N ALA A 95 -3.32 -6.98 -3.10
CA ALA A 95 -3.76 -7.00 -1.69
C ALA A 95 -4.46 -8.32 -1.32
N VAL A 96 -5.28 -8.88 -2.21
CA VAL A 96 -5.99 -10.15 -1.97
C VAL A 96 -5.05 -11.35 -2.05
N VAL A 97 -4.19 -11.40 -3.06
CA VAL A 97 -3.26 -12.51 -3.29
C VAL A 97 -2.22 -12.59 -2.18
N GLU A 98 -1.60 -11.46 -1.85
CA GLU A 98 -0.51 -11.39 -0.87
C GLU A 98 -0.98 -11.07 0.56
N ARG A 99 -2.29 -11.15 0.84
CA ARG A 99 -2.89 -10.79 2.14
C ARG A 99 -2.24 -11.45 3.36
N LYS A 100 -1.65 -12.64 3.20
CA LYS A 100 -0.99 -13.36 4.30
C LYS A 100 0.42 -12.82 4.59
N LYS A 101 1.04 -12.15 3.62
CA LYS A 101 2.40 -11.61 3.73
C LYS A 101 2.41 -10.12 4.08
N LEU A 102 1.41 -9.37 3.62
CA LEU A 102 1.35 -7.91 3.74
C LEU A 102 1.38 -7.36 5.17
N GLY A 103 0.93 -8.13 6.17
CA GLY A 103 0.76 -7.61 7.53
C GLY A 103 -0.17 -6.38 7.58
N GLU A 104 -0.32 -5.79 8.76
CA GLU A 104 -1.23 -4.65 8.93
C GLU A 104 -0.75 -3.39 8.18
N MET A 105 0.55 -3.09 8.26
CA MET A 105 1.11 -1.87 7.64
C MET A 105 0.98 -1.90 6.11
N GLY A 106 1.33 -3.02 5.47
CA GLY A 106 1.18 -3.16 4.01
C GLY A 106 -0.28 -3.09 3.56
N GLY A 107 -1.18 -3.71 4.32
CA GLY A 107 -2.61 -3.67 4.03
C GLY A 107 -3.24 -2.28 4.18
N ILE A 108 -2.90 -1.54 5.25
CA ILE A 108 -3.34 -0.15 5.46
C ILE A 108 -2.79 0.75 4.34
N SER A 109 -1.52 0.59 3.97
CA SER A 109 -0.90 1.37 2.89
C SER A 109 -1.67 1.22 1.58
N LEU A 110 -1.98 -0.02 1.19
CA LEU A 110 -2.76 -0.31 -0.01
C LEU A 110 -4.20 0.23 0.10
N ALA A 111 -4.83 0.11 1.27
CA ALA A 111 -6.17 0.62 1.51
C ALA A 111 -6.25 2.15 1.32
N LEU A 112 -5.24 2.90 1.80
CA LEU A 112 -5.14 4.35 1.59
C LEU A 112 -4.95 4.71 0.11
N ILE A 113 -4.05 4.02 -0.59
CA ILE A 113 -3.78 4.27 -2.03
C ILE A 113 -5.02 3.97 -2.86
N ILE A 114 -5.64 2.80 -2.65
CA ILE A 114 -6.84 2.38 -3.39
C ILE A 114 -8.00 3.33 -3.08
N GLY A 115 -8.22 3.65 -1.79
CA GLY A 115 -9.31 4.55 -1.36
C GLY A 115 -9.17 5.96 -1.93
N GLY A 116 -7.95 6.55 -1.90
CA GLY A 116 -7.68 7.85 -2.52
C GLY A 116 -7.86 7.81 -4.04
N GLY A 117 -7.37 6.75 -4.69
CA GLY A 117 -7.58 6.54 -6.13
C GLY A 117 -9.06 6.47 -6.51
N ILE A 118 -9.88 5.73 -5.73
CA ILE A 118 -11.34 5.65 -5.91
C ILE A 118 -11.99 7.02 -5.70
N GLY A 119 -11.60 7.77 -4.67
CA GLY A 119 -12.13 9.11 -4.39
C GLY A 119 -11.95 10.06 -5.58
N ASN A 120 -10.76 10.14 -6.14
CA ASN A 120 -10.48 10.96 -7.32
C ASN A 120 -11.13 10.41 -8.60
N MET A 121 -11.39 9.11 -8.68
CA MET A 121 -12.10 8.50 -9.79
C MET A 121 -13.59 8.82 -9.78
N ILE A 122 -14.22 8.82 -8.59
CA ILE A 122 -15.64 9.23 -8.42
C ILE A 122 -15.85 10.64 -8.96
N ASP A 123 -14.98 11.58 -8.62
CA ASP A 123 -15.06 12.97 -9.10
C ASP A 123 -14.96 13.04 -10.63
N ARG A 124 -13.98 12.34 -11.23
CA ARG A 124 -13.79 12.35 -12.68
C ARG A 124 -14.96 11.71 -13.43
N ILE A 125 -15.59 10.69 -12.87
CA ILE A 125 -16.77 10.05 -13.48
C ILE A 125 -17.98 10.97 -13.36
N GLY A 126 -18.23 11.54 -12.17
CA GLY A 126 -19.42 12.32 -11.87
C GLY A 126 -19.36 13.74 -12.44
N ALA A 127 -18.34 14.50 -12.08
CA ALA A 127 -18.21 15.93 -12.42
C ALA A 127 -17.32 16.19 -13.64
N GLY A 128 -16.45 15.25 -14.03
CA GLY A 128 -15.49 15.44 -15.12
C GLY A 128 -14.17 16.09 -14.69
N TYR A 129 -14.08 16.54 -13.44
CA TYR A 129 -12.89 17.15 -12.82
C TYR A 129 -12.72 16.60 -11.40
N VAL A 130 -11.56 16.85 -10.79
CA VAL A 130 -11.30 16.58 -9.38
C VAL A 130 -11.43 17.89 -8.60
N THR A 131 -12.11 17.86 -7.45
CA THR A 131 -12.20 19.00 -6.54
C THR A 131 -10.97 19.05 -5.65
N ASP A 132 -10.11 20.07 -5.86
CA ASP A 132 -8.93 20.33 -5.04
C ASP A 132 -9.16 21.57 -4.18
N PHE A 133 -8.55 21.61 -2.97
CA PHE A 133 -8.81 22.70 -2.04
C PHE A 133 -7.71 23.03 -1.06
N VAL A 134 -6.65 22.21 -0.92
CA VAL A 134 -5.51 22.50 -0.03
C VAL A 134 -4.40 23.15 -0.85
N ASN A 135 -4.03 24.38 -0.49
CA ASN A 135 -3.06 25.20 -1.22
C ASN A 135 -1.92 25.65 -0.32
N PHE A 136 -0.71 25.07 -0.50
CA PHE A 136 0.51 25.55 0.13
C PHE A 136 1.15 26.67 -0.71
N LYS A 137 0.69 27.92 -0.49
CA LYS A 137 1.16 29.10 -1.26
C LYS A 137 2.64 29.36 -1.07
N LEU A 138 3.19 29.15 0.12
CA LEU A 138 4.59 29.41 0.46
C LEU A 138 5.58 28.74 -0.50
N ILE A 139 5.29 27.52 -0.93
CA ILE A 139 6.17 26.72 -1.79
C ILE A 139 5.66 26.64 -3.24
N GLY A 140 4.55 27.30 -3.56
CA GLY A 140 3.95 27.22 -4.89
C GLY A 140 3.54 25.81 -5.31
N PHE A 141 3.14 24.98 -4.34
CA PHE A 141 2.74 23.60 -4.61
C PHE A 141 1.37 23.55 -5.31
N ALA A 142 1.16 22.56 -6.15
CA ALA A 142 -0.14 22.34 -6.78
C ALA A 142 -1.22 22.16 -5.72
N VAL A 143 -2.40 22.79 -5.91
CA VAL A 143 -3.54 22.57 -5.03
C VAL A 143 -3.95 21.10 -5.09
N PHE A 144 -4.24 20.50 -3.96
CA PHE A 144 -4.54 19.08 -3.84
C PHE A 144 -5.71 18.85 -2.87
N ASN A 145 -6.12 17.60 -2.70
CA ASN A 145 -7.26 17.20 -1.87
C ASN A 145 -6.88 16.09 -0.87
N TYR A 146 -7.88 15.63 -0.11
CA TYR A 146 -7.71 14.55 0.87
C TYR A 146 -7.27 13.23 0.21
N ALA A 147 -7.83 12.87 -0.96
CA ALA A 147 -7.46 11.65 -1.67
C ALA A 147 -5.99 11.63 -2.08
N ASP A 148 -5.46 12.78 -2.56
CA ASP A 148 -4.05 12.91 -2.94
C ASP A 148 -3.14 12.73 -1.72
N ALA A 149 -3.51 13.35 -0.58
CA ALA A 149 -2.79 13.16 0.69
C ALA A 149 -2.81 11.68 1.13
N ALA A 150 -3.97 11.01 1.03
CA ALA A 150 -4.09 9.59 1.37
C ALA A 150 -3.22 8.71 0.47
N VAL A 151 -3.19 8.97 -0.85
CA VAL A 151 -2.30 8.26 -1.78
C VAL A 151 -0.83 8.49 -1.42
N CYS A 152 -0.43 9.73 -1.15
CA CYS A 152 0.95 10.04 -0.78
C CYS A 152 1.38 9.36 0.53
N VAL A 153 0.55 9.44 1.58
CA VAL A 153 0.81 8.78 2.86
C VAL A 153 0.86 7.26 2.68
N GLY A 154 -0.09 6.69 1.96
CA GLY A 154 -0.12 5.27 1.65
C GLY A 154 1.13 4.81 0.87
N ALA A 155 1.59 5.59 -0.10
CA ALA A 155 2.80 5.29 -0.87
C ALA A 155 4.06 5.31 0.01
N VAL A 156 4.21 6.31 0.87
CA VAL A 156 5.31 6.39 1.84
C VAL A 156 5.30 5.21 2.80
N LEU A 157 4.13 4.88 3.37
CA LEU A 157 3.98 3.72 4.26
C LEU A 157 4.29 2.40 3.55
N LEU A 158 3.87 2.26 2.28
CA LEU A 158 4.17 1.07 1.48
C LEU A 158 5.67 0.96 1.21
N MET A 159 6.32 2.08 0.87
CA MET A 159 7.78 2.13 0.68
C MET A 159 8.52 1.70 1.97
N VAL A 160 8.15 2.26 3.12
CA VAL A 160 8.72 1.88 4.43
C VAL A 160 8.47 0.40 4.70
N TYR A 161 7.26 -0.09 4.43
CA TYR A 161 6.94 -1.51 4.58
C TYR A 161 7.84 -2.40 3.73
N VAL A 162 8.01 -2.07 2.44
CA VAL A 162 8.84 -2.87 1.52
C VAL A 162 10.30 -2.87 1.94
N LEU A 163 10.85 -1.72 2.34
CA LEU A 163 12.26 -1.58 2.69
C LEU A 163 12.64 -2.25 4.02
N PHE A 164 11.73 -2.27 5.01
CA PHE A 164 12.10 -2.67 6.37
C PHE A 164 11.36 -3.90 6.90
N PHE A 165 10.23 -4.27 6.32
CA PHE A 165 9.34 -5.28 6.88
C PHE A 165 8.97 -6.42 5.92
N ALA A 166 9.10 -6.26 4.60
CA ALA A 166 8.70 -7.26 3.63
C ALA A 166 9.46 -8.59 3.80
N ASP A 167 10.76 -8.54 4.07
CA ASP A 167 11.60 -9.72 4.27
C ASP A 167 11.40 -10.38 5.66
N ARG A 168 10.76 -9.69 6.60
CA ARG A 168 10.49 -10.20 7.96
C ARG A 168 9.14 -10.91 8.08
N SER A 169 8.41 -11.07 6.99
CA SER A 169 7.12 -11.78 6.99
C SER A 169 7.32 -13.24 7.44
N PRO A 170 6.46 -13.77 8.34
CA PRO A 170 6.66 -15.08 8.99
C PRO A 170 6.73 -16.30 8.05
N ASN A 171 6.62 -16.09 6.75
CA ASN A 171 6.61 -17.16 5.74
C ASN A 171 7.92 -17.25 4.92
N SER A 172 8.94 -16.44 5.21
CA SER A 172 10.24 -16.49 4.51
C SER A 172 11.24 -17.48 5.12
N GLY A 173 10.82 -18.31 6.03
CA GLY A 173 11.67 -19.23 6.78
C GLY A 173 11.56 -20.69 6.34
N ASP A 174 11.87 -21.03 5.09
CA ASP A 174 12.31 -22.40 4.73
C ASP A 174 13.05 -22.35 3.38
N GLY A 175 14.35 -22.10 3.47
CA GLY A 175 15.22 -22.08 2.29
C GLY A 175 16.71 -22.06 2.62
N LYS A 176 17.09 -22.30 3.88
CA LYS A 176 18.49 -22.61 4.20
C LYS A 176 18.65 -24.12 4.27
N THR A 177 18.87 -24.75 3.14
CA THR A 177 19.50 -26.07 3.05
C THR A 177 20.85 -25.98 3.73
N SER A 178 20.92 -26.52 4.95
CA SER A 178 22.17 -26.87 5.64
C SER A 178 22.90 -27.91 4.80
N GLY A 179 23.86 -27.47 4.01
CA GLY A 179 24.87 -28.36 3.44
C GLY A 179 25.67 -28.97 4.57
N LYS A 180 25.31 -30.17 5.00
CA LYS A 180 26.18 -31.03 5.78
C LYS A 180 27.25 -31.55 4.84
N GLU A 181 28.42 -30.93 4.88
CA GLU A 181 29.66 -31.55 4.47
C GLU A 181 29.87 -32.83 5.29
N LYS A 182 29.77 -33.99 4.63
CA LYS A 182 30.31 -35.25 5.15
C LYS A 182 31.82 -35.17 5.01
N LYS A 183 32.52 -34.91 6.11
CA LYS A 183 33.95 -35.29 6.26
C LYS A 183 34.02 -36.80 6.23
N SER A 184 34.63 -37.35 5.18
CA SER A 184 35.12 -38.71 5.15
C SER A 184 36.47 -38.73 5.86
N ASP A 185 36.50 -39.20 7.08
CA ASP A 185 37.75 -39.56 7.77
C ASP A 185 38.32 -40.84 7.13
N GLY A 186 39.45 -40.66 6.44
CA GLY A 186 40.28 -41.74 5.99
C GLY A 186 41.02 -42.34 7.18
N ALA A 187 40.69 -43.55 7.55
CA ALA A 187 41.49 -44.35 8.45
C ALA A 187 42.52 -45.15 7.64
N VAL A 188 43.74 -44.69 7.75
CA VAL A 188 44.95 -45.48 7.42
C VAL A 188 45.06 -46.60 8.45
N ASN A 189 45.12 -47.85 8.00
CA ASN A 189 45.67 -48.93 8.84
C ASN A 189 46.76 -49.70 8.09
N ALA A 190 47.97 -49.52 8.60
CA ALA A 190 49.13 -50.27 8.27
C ALA A 190 49.17 -51.59 9.10
N GLY A 191 49.62 -52.63 8.55
CA GLY A 191 49.91 -53.89 9.25
C GLY A 191 50.21 -54.96 8.23
N THR A 192 51.41 -55.07 7.85
CA THR A 192 52.51 -56.00 8.17
C THR A 192 52.20 -57.53 8.01
N ASP A 193 53.11 -58.12 7.31
CA ASP A 193 53.63 -59.51 7.40
C ASP A 193 52.77 -60.64 6.82
N GLY A 194 53.33 -61.41 5.97
CA GLY A 194 54.36 -62.36 6.10
C GLY A 194 54.24 -63.51 5.12
N LYS A 195 55.34 -63.77 4.51
CA LYS A 195 55.91 -65.10 4.20
C LYS A 195 55.13 -66.11 3.34
N LYS A 196 55.79 -66.40 2.23
CA LYS A 196 56.48 -67.66 1.85
C LYS A 196 55.66 -68.74 1.15
N ASN A 197 56.34 -69.21 0.14
CA ASN A 197 56.45 -70.57 -0.44
C ASN A 197 55.26 -70.96 -1.38
N ASP A 198 55.48 -71.46 -2.55
CA ASP A 198 56.53 -72.17 -3.32
C ASP A 198 56.34 -71.83 -4.83
#